data_269bbffd2effa271b60d6b5fa68392f1
#
_entry.id   269bbffd2effa271b60d6b5fa68392f1
#
_cell.length_a   1.000
_cell.length_b   1.000
_cell.length_c   1.000
_cell.angle_alpha   90.00
_cell.angle_beta   90.00
_cell.angle_gamma   90.00
#
_symmetry.space_group_name_H-M   'P 1'
#
loop_
_entity.id
_entity.type
_entity.pdbx_description
1 polymer ?
#
loop_
_entity_poly.entity_id
_entity_poly.type
_entity_poly.pdbx_seq_one_letter_code
_entity_poly.pdbx_strand_id
1 'polypeptide(L)'
;YCNKDLITLQKILALKELGFSLEEIYPLIIDNDKDSFKESLKLQTSLINQKMNHLNNLKATIKSTEKILEHDQISWEKIIELINLTNNDESIIQQYFNSQNLSTRIYLHDHFSINKESWFKWLYHQIDFSHVYQLLEIGCGNGKLWENNTYNLRNREIFLSDISEGMLEDTRKKLGNDYNYIVLDAQNIPFKNHFFDTVIANHVLFYLQDLNLGLLEISRVLKDYGIFYCTTYGKNHMKEITEIVHNFDSRIQLSNNNLVEHFGLENGKTLLSPYFKQIELKRYDDYLIVDDAKALMNYIMSCHGNQKEYLGYRLK
;
A
#
# COMPACT_ATOMS: atom_id res chain seq x y z
N TYR A 1 46.32 -4.70 -0.15
CA TYR A 1 45.18 -5.12 0.71
C TYR A 1 45.75 -5.53 2.07
N CYS A 2 45.20 -4.98 3.15
CA CYS A 2 45.60 -5.34 4.52
C CYS A 2 44.55 -6.27 5.18
N ASN A 3 44.89 -6.83 6.34
CA ASN A 3 43.98 -7.71 7.09
C ASN A 3 42.61 -7.04 7.39
N LYS A 4 42.56 -5.71 7.54
CA LYS A 4 41.32 -4.96 7.76
C LYS A 4 40.41 -5.00 6.53
N ASP A 5 41.01 -4.96 5.32
CA ASP A 5 40.24 -5.00 4.06
C ASP A 5 39.59 -6.38 3.89
N LEU A 6 40.28 -7.44 4.30
CA LEU A 6 39.74 -8.80 4.25
C LEU A 6 38.56 -9.00 5.20
N ILE A 7 38.66 -8.47 6.41
CA ILE A 7 37.56 -8.50 7.40
C ILE A 7 36.35 -7.71 6.89
N THR A 8 36.57 -6.54 6.29
CA THR A 8 35.53 -5.73 5.72
C THR A 8 34.85 -6.46 4.57
N LEU A 9 35.61 -7.10 3.70
CA LEU A 9 35.05 -7.91 2.59
C LEU A 9 34.21 -9.08 3.12
N GLN A 10 34.64 -9.78 4.16
CA GLN A 10 33.87 -10.86 4.80
C GLN A 10 32.54 -10.35 5.37
N LYS A 11 32.54 -9.17 6.02
CA LYS A 11 31.32 -8.52 6.52
C LYS A 11 30.36 -8.19 5.37
N ILE A 12 30.88 -7.62 4.27
CA ILE A 12 30.08 -7.30 3.07
C ILE A 12 29.45 -8.56 2.50
N LEU A 13 30.23 -9.63 2.33
CA LEU A 13 29.72 -10.89 1.78
C LEU A 13 28.64 -11.51 2.67
N ALA A 14 28.85 -11.54 3.99
CA ALA A 14 27.85 -12.06 4.93
C ALA A 14 26.55 -11.25 4.90
N LEU A 15 26.62 -9.91 4.84
CA LEU A 15 25.44 -9.06 4.73
C LEU A 15 24.75 -9.22 3.36
N LYS A 16 25.50 -9.44 2.28
CA LYS A 16 24.95 -9.77 0.96
C LYS A 16 24.17 -11.09 0.96
N GLU A 17 24.67 -12.12 1.65
CA GLU A 17 23.95 -13.39 1.83
C GLU A 17 22.64 -13.22 2.62
N LEU A 18 22.60 -12.27 3.56
CA LEU A 18 21.38 -11.89 4.27
C LEU A 18 20.41 -11.03 3.42
N GLY A 19 20.79 -10.67 2.18
CA GLY A 19 19.94 -9.96 1.24
C GLY A 19 20.08 -8.44 1.23
N PHE A 20 21.05 -7.86 1.96
CA PHE A 20 21.29 -6.42 1.94
C PHE A 20 21.87 -5.94 0.62
N SER A 21 21.45 -4.77 0.14
CA SER A 21 22.09 -4.05 -0.96
C SER A 21 23.44 -3.46 -0.52
N LEU A 22 24.29 -3.08 -1.47
CA LEU A 22 25.57 -2.44 -1.14
C LEU A 22 25.37 -1.05 -0.48
N GLU A 23 24.30 -0.37 -0.85
CA GLU A 23 23.92 0.94 -0.31
C GLU A 23 23.49 0.84 1.16
N GLU A 24 22.79 -0.24 1.53
CA GLU A 24 22.41 -0.53 2.93
C GLU A 24 23.60 -1.03 3.78
N ILE A 25 24.51 -1.78 3.17
CA ILE A 25 25.71 -2.30 3.84
C ILE A 25 26.70 -1.20 4.21
N TYR A 26 26.83 -0.17 3.37
CA TYR A 26 27.81 0.89 3.55
C TYR A 26 27.69 1.61 4.91
N PRO A 27 26.53 2.15 5.31
CA PRO A 27 26.37 2.78 6.64
C PRO A 27 26.56 1.78 7.78
N LEU A 28 26.09 0.53 7.65
CA LEU A 28 26.22 -0.48 8.71
C LEU A 28 27.67 -0.84 9.04
N ILE A 29 28.58 -0.73 8.06
CA ILE A 29 30.02 -1.00 8.26
C ILE A 29 30.72 0.21 8.88
N ILE A 30 30.29 1.44 8.54
CA ILE A 30 30.94 2.67 8.99
C ILE A 30 30.48 3.06 10.38
N ASP A 31 29.18 3.10 10.64
CA ASP A 31 28.64 3.63 11.89
C ASP A 31 28.79 2.66 13.06
N ASN A 32 28.95 1.36 12.78
CA ASN A 32 29.12 0.27 13.74
C ASN A 32 28.17 0.35 14.97
N ASP A 33 26.96 0.96 14.71
CA ASP A 33 25.93 1.14 15.72
C ASP A 33 25.08 -0.13 15.83
N LYS A 34 25.01 -0.67 17.05
CA LYS A 34 24.33 -1.94 17.35
C LYS A 34 22.81 -1.84 17.15
N ASP A 35 22.22 -0.68 17.46
CA ASP A 35 20.76 -0.50 17.38
C ASP A 35 20.33 -0.33 15.91
N SER A 36 21.08 0.44 15.13
CA SER A 36 20.91 0.55 13.68
C SER A 36 21.04 -0.80 12.97
N PHE A 37 22.03 -1.61 13.36
CA PHE A 37 22.21 -2.95 12.82
C PHE A 37 21.05 -3.88 13.17
N LYS A 38 20.53 -3.81 14.40
CA LYS A 38 19.37 -4.59 14.85
C LYS A 38 18.07 -4.21 14.09
N GLU A 39 17.86 -2.92 13.85
CA GLU A 39 16.73 -2.44 13.02
C GLU A 39 16.85 -2.96 11.58
N SER A 40 18.03 -2.89 11.00
CA SER A 40 18.27 -3.40 9.64
C SER A 40 18.04 -4.91 9.52
N LEU A 41 18.42 -5.71 10.53
CA LEU A 41 18.13 -7.15 10.58
C LEU A 41 16.63 -7.44 10.71
N LYS A 42 15.90 -6.69 11.51
CA LYS A 42 14.44 -6.80 11.60
C LYS A 42 13.78 -6.51 10.25
N LEU A 43 14.26 -5.48 9.58
CA LEU A 43 13.82 -5.10 8.25
C LEU A 43 14.02 -6.24 7.24
N GLN A 44 15.20 -6.86 7.22
CA GLN A 44 15.47 -8.02 6.36
C GLN A 44 14.60 -9.24 6.72
N THR A 45 14.34 -9.45 8.01
CA THR A 45 13.43 -10.52 8.45
C THR A 45 12.01 -10.27 7.91
N SER A 46 11.54 -9.03 7.96
CA SER A 46 10.23 -8.65 7.38
C SER A 46 10.17 -8.90 5.87
N LEU A 47 11.23 -8.52 5.13
CA LEU A 47 11.35 -8.79 3.69
C LEU A 47 11.32 -10.29 3.37
N ILE A 48 12.03 -11.09 4.14
CA ILE A 48 12.04 -12.55 3.97
C ILE A 48 10.64 -13.13 4.22
N ASN A 49 9.95 -12.68 5.27
CA ASN A 49 8.59 -13.12 5.58
C ASN A 49 7.61 -12.74 4.46
N GLN A 50 7.73 -11.55 3.89
CA GLN A 50 6.93 -11.13 2.74
C GLN A 50 7.19 -11.99 1.51
N LYS A 51 8.47 -12.29 1.19
CA LYS A 51 8.84 -13.22 0.12
C LYS A 51 8.29 -14.63 0.36
N MET A 52 8.32 -15.10 1.60
CA MET A 52 7.73 -16.39 1.96
C MET A 52 6.22 -16.41 1.73
N ASN A 53 5.52 -15.35 2.12
CA ASN A 53 4.08 -15.23 1.87
C ASN A 53 3.78 -15.20 0.36
N HIS A 54 4.54 -14.43 -0.41
CA HIS A 54 4.41 -14.42 -1.87
C HIS A 54 4.64 -15.82 -2.48
N LEU A 55 5.71 -16.51 -2.08
CA LEU A 55 5.99 -17.89 -2.55
C LEU A 55 4.88 -18.88 -2.12
N ASN A 56 4.29 -18.71 -0.94
CA ASN A 56 3.17 -19.51 -0.51
C ASN A 56 1.91 -19.25 -1.36
N ASN A 57 1.64 -18.00 -1.72
CA ASN A 57 0.56 -17.62 -2.61
C ASN A 57 0.77 -18.19 -4.01
N LEU A 58 1.98 -18.06 -4.58
CA LEU A 58 2.37 -18.70 -5.83
C LEU A 58 2.12 -20.21 -5.82
N LYS A 59 2.53 -20.88 -4.73
CA LYS A 59 2.33 -22.32 -4.55
C LYS A 59 0.84 -22.67 -4.46
N ALA A 60 0.03 -21.86 -3.78
CA ALA A 60 -1.41 -22.05 -3.71
C ALA A 60 -2.06 -21.88 -5.09
N THR A 61 -1.65 -20.84 -5.84
CA THR A 61 -2.11 -20.57 -7.20
C THR A 61 -1.77 -21.71 -8.16
N ILE A 62 -0.52 -22.23 -8.13
CA ILE A 62 -0.11 -23.39 -8.93
C ILE A 62 -0.98 -24.59 -8.62
N LYS A 63 -1.22 -24.89 -7.33
CA LYS A 63 -2.08 -26.02 -6.92
C LYS A 63 -3.53 -25.85 -7.37
N SER A 64 -4.06 -24.62 -7.34
CA SER A 64 -5.40 -24.32 -7.84
C SER A 64 -5.49 -24.51 -9.36
N THR A 65 -4.44 -24.10 -10.08
CA THR A 65 -4.32 -24.28 -11.52
C THR A 65 -4.22 -25.78 -11.90
N GLU A 66 -3.44 -26.56 -11.14
CA GLU A 66 -3.36 -28.03 -11.32
C GLU A 66 -4.75 -28.68 -11.21
N LYS A 67 -5.55 -28.31 -10.18
CA LYS A 67 -6.91 -28.82 -10.01
C LYS A 67 -7.87 -28.42 -11.13
N ILE A 68 -7.74 -27.22 -11.67
CA ILE A 68 -8.56 -26.76 -12.82
C ILE A 68 -8.20 -27.56 -14.07
N LEU A 69 -6.91 -27.84 -14.27
CA LEU A 69 -6.42 -28.63 -15.41
C LEU A 69 -6.83 -30.11 -15.37
N GLU A 70 -7.15 -30.63 -14.17
CA GLU A 70 -7.68 -32.01 -14.04
C GLU A 70 -9.14 -32.13 -14.52
N HIS A 71 -9.86 -31.01 -14.63
CA HIS A 71 -11.32 -31.03 -14.89
C HIS A 71 -11.75 -30.26 -16.16
N ASP A 72 -10.90 -29.38 -16.73
CA ASP A 72 -11.26 -28.52 -17.87
C ASP A 72 -10.17 -28.49 -18.96
N GLN A 73 -10.56 -28.08 -20.18
CA GLN A 73 -9.60 -27.81 -21.25
C GLN A 73 -8.73 -26.58 -20.88
N ILE A 74 -7.46 -26.64 -21.26
CA ILE A 74 -6.46 -25.59 -20.98
C ILE A 74 -6.92 -24.26 -21.56
N SER A 75 -7.26 -23.29 -20.70
CA SER A 75 -7.43 -21.89 -21.06
C SER A 75 -6.17 -21.12 -20.69
N TRP A 76 -5.35 -20.79 -21.69
CA TRP A 76 -4.16 -19.97 -21.51
C TRP A 76 -4.48 -18.58 -20.96
N GLU A 77 -5.67 -18.05 -21.23
CA GLU A 77 -6.14 -16.76 -20.68
C GLU A 77 -6.22 -16.81 -19.16
N LYS A 78 -6.83 -17.85 -18.59
CA LYS A 78 -6.90 -18.04 -17.12
C LYS A 78 -5.51 -18.23 -16.48
N ILE A 79 -4.61 -18.95 -17.16
CA ILE A 79 -3.23 -19.17 -16.67
C ILE A 79 -2.44 -17.86 -16.69
N ILE A 80 -2.55 -17.07 -17.75
CA ILE A 80 -1.90 -15.75 -17.87
C ILE A 80 -2.46 -14.80 -16.83
N GLU A 81 -3.78 -14.77 -16.59
CA GLU A 81 -4.42 -13.97 -15.55
C GLU A 81 -3.89 -14.31 -14.16
N LEU A 82 -3.77 -15.59 -13.81
CA LEU A 82 -3.21 -16.05 -12.53
C LEU A 82 -1.72 -15.68 -12.38
N ILE A 83 -0.92 -15.79 -13.45
CA ILE A 83 0.50 -15.38 -13.44
C ILE A 83 0.62 -13.87 -13.27
N ASN A 84 -0.23 -13.09 -13.94
CA ASN A 84 -0.24 -11.63 -13.82
C ASN A 84 -0.65 -11.18 -12.42
N LEU A 85 -1.62 -11.82 -11.80
CA LEU A 85 -2.01 -11.55 -10.41
C LEU A 85 -0.83 -11.76 -9.45
N THR A 86 -0.06 -12.83 -9.61
CA THR A 86 1.09 -13.14 -8.74
C THR A 86 2.30 -12.21 -8.95
N ASN A 87 2.56 -11.78 -10.17
CA ASN A 87 3.66 -10.84 -10.48
C ASN A 87 3.37 -9.42 -9.98
N ASN A 88 2.09 -9.03 -9.91
CA ASN A 88 1.68 -7.72 -9.43
C ASN A 88 1.94 -7.53 -7.94
N ASP A 89 1.87 -8.59 -7.13
CA ASP A 89 2.09 -8.53 -5.69
C ASP A 89 3.51 -8.07 -5.32
N GLU A 90 4.52 -8.59 -5.99
CA GLU A 90 5.90 -8.27 -5.65
C GLU A 90 6.22 -6.79 -5.88
N SER A 91 5.68 -6.21 -6.94
CA SER A 91 5.87 -4.78 -7.24
C SER A 91 5.13 -3.87 -6.25
N ILE A 92 3.94 -4.26 -5.82
CA ILE A 92 3.13 -3.51 -4.83
C ILE A 92 3.79 -3.62 -3.45
N ILE A 93 4.19 -4.80 -3.02
CA ILE A 93 4.85 -5.02 -1.72
C ILE A 93 6.15 -4.21 -1.64
N GLN A 94 7.00 -4.21 -2.67
CA GLN A 94 8.23 -3.42 -2.70
C GLN A 94 7.97 -1.91 -2.64
N GLN A 95 6.92 -1.43 -3.29
CA GLN A 95 6.54 0.00 -3.30
C GLN A 95 6.07 0.51 -1.94
N TYR A 96 5.44 -0.35 -1.15
CA TYR A 96 4.91 -0.04 0.17
C TYR A 96 5.75 -0.60 1.31
N PHE A 97 6.99 -0.97 1.01
CA PHE A 97 7.93 -1.49 2.00
C PHE A 97 8.18 -0.51 3.17
N ASN A 98 8.22 0.79 2.86
CA ASN A 98 8.25 1.89 3.82
C ASN A 98 7.41 3.07 3.33
N SER A 99 7.27 4.06 4.19
CA SER A 99 6.42 5.22 3.92
C SER A 99 6.97 6.22 2.90
N GLN A 100 8.19 6.04 2.37
CA GLN A 100 8.86 7.06 1.55
C GLN A 100 8.12 7.37 0.24
N ASN A 101 7.78 6.36 -0.56
CA ASN A 101 7.05 6.55 -1.82
C ASN A 101 5.65 7.13 -1.57
N LEU A 102 4.96 6.64 -0.53
CA LEU A 102 3.66 7.15 -0.14
C LEU A 102 3.76 8.62 0.30
N SER A 103 4.75 8.96 1.12
CA SER A 103 4.98 10.33 1.58
C SER A 103 5.28 11.29 0.43
N THR A 104 6.04 10.85 -0.59
CA THR A 104 6.31 11.62 -1.80
C THR A 104 5.03 11.92 -2.58
N ARG A 105 4.13 10.96 -2.70
CA ARG A 105 2.83 11.15 -3.37
C ARG A 105 1.92 12.09 -2.58
N ILE A 106 1.84 11.90 -1.26
CA ILE A 106 1.09 12.80 -0.37
C ILE A 106 1.64 14.22 -0.45
N TYR A 107 2.96 14.40 -0.50
CA TYR A 107 3.60 15.71 -0.60
C TYR A 107 3.11 16.50 -1.81
N LEU A 108 3.04 15.88 -3.00
CA LEU A 108 2.55 16.56 -4.19
C LEU A 108 1.13 17.08 -4.00
N HIS A 109 0.23 16.27 -3.46
CA HIS A 109 -1.15 16.67 -3.21
C HIS A 109 -1.26 17.74 -2.11
N ASP A 110 -0.56 17.58 -0.99
CA ASP A 110 -0.61 18.53 0.12
C ASP A 110 -0.05 19.91 -0.26
N HIS A 111 0.96 19.99 -1.15
CA HIS A 111 1.64 21.25 -1.47
C HIS A 111 1.05 21.98 -2.66
N PHE A 112 0.54 21.27 -3.65
CA PHE A 112 0.12 21.86 -4.93
C PHE A 112 -1.38 21.82 -5.15
N SER A 113 -2.16 21.26 -4.22
CA SER A 113 -3.63 21.31 -4.23
C SER A 113 -4.12 22.76 -4.09
N ILE A 114 -5.11 23.11 -4.92
CA ILE A 114 -5.83 24.38 -4.78
C ILE A 114 -6.96 24.31 -3.77
N ASN A 115 -7.31 23.10 -3.30
CA ASN A 115 -8.35 22.92 -2.30
C ASN A 115 -7.86 23.41 -0.94
N LYS A 116 -8.69 24.21 -0.26
CA LYS A 116 -8.37 24.75 1.07
C LYS A 116 -8.40 23.70 2.17
N GLU A 117 -9.17 22.64 1.96
CA GLU A 117 -9.25 21.50 2.87
C GLU A 117 -8.47 20.34 2.27
N SER A 118 -7.43 19.86 2.96
CA SER A 118 -6.65 18.71 2.49
C SER A 118 -7.48 17.43 2.45
N TRP A 119 -7.10 16.50 1.57
CA TRP A 119 -7.75 15.19 1.42
C TRP A 119 -8.00 14.47 2.74
N PHE A 120 -6.97 14.32 3.58
CA PHE A 120 -7.09 13.59 4.84
C PHE A 120 -8.00 14.29 5.86
N LYS A 121 -8.03 15.62 5.87
CA LYS A 121 -8.94 16.40 6.71
C LYS A 121 -10.36 16.23 6.22
N TRP A 122 -10.59 16.36 4.92
CA TRP A 122 -11.91 16.16 4.32
C TRP A 122 -12.43 14.74 4.60
N LEU A 123 -11.60 13.70 4.38
CA LEU A 123 -11.98 12.32 4.66
C LEU A 123 -12.33 12.12 6.12
N TYR A 124 -11.51 12.64 7.04
CA TYR A 124 -11.77 12.56 8.48
C TYR A 124 -13.13 13.16 8.86
N HIS A 125 -13.52 14.28 8.24
CA HIS A 125 -14.82 14.92 8.47
C HIS A 125 -16.00 14.14 7.88
N GLN A 126 -15.77 13.17 6.99
CA GLN A 126 -16.83 12.29 6.51
C GLN A 126 -17.15 11.16 7.49
N ILE A 127 -16.26 10.87 8.43
CA ILE A 127 -16.43 9.78 9.39
C ILE A 127 -17.34 10.25 10.53
N ASP A 128 -18.46 9.55 10.71
CA ASP A 128 -19.33 9.77 11.88
C ASP A 128 -18.78 9.01 13.09
N PHE A 129 -18.25 9.74 14.05
CA PHE A 129 -17.71 9.19 15.30
C PHE A 129 -18.74 9.05 16.42
N SER A 130 -20.00 9.44 16.24
CA SER A 130 -21.01 9.50 17.31
C SER A 130 -21.26 8.17 18.01
N HIS A 131 -21.17 7.06 17.26
CA HIS A 131 -21.44 5.71 17.75
C HIS A 131 -20.25 4.74 17.61
N VAL A 132 -19.04 5.28 17.35
CA VAL A 132 -17.83 4.48 17.16
C VAL A 132 -17.17 4.21 18.50
N TYR A 133 -17.04 2.93 18.85
CA TYR A 133 -16.21 2.45 19.96
C TYR A 133 -15.01 1.66 19.44
N GLN A 134 -15.23 0.78 18.46
CA GLN A 134 -14.20 -0.06 17.82
C GLN A 134 -14.10 0.30 16.34
N LEU A 135 -12.93 0.76 15.92
CA LEU A 135 -12.65 1.16 14.55
C LEU A 135 -11.43 0.41 14.02
N LEU A 136 -11.53 -0.08 12.78
CA LEU A 136 -10.40 -0.64 12.03
C LEU A 136 -10.11 0.24 10.82
N GLU A 137 -8.87 0.68 10.65
CA GLU A 137 -8.36 1.15 9.37
C GLU A 137 -7.50 0.07 8.73
N ILE A 138 -7.87 -0.33 7.52
CA ILE A 138 -7.16 -1.28 6.66
C ILE A 138 -6.26 -0.48 5.73
N GLY A 139 -4.94 -0.78 5.70
CA GLY A 139 -3.99 -0.05 4.90
C GLY A 139 -3.79 1.39 5.40
N CYS A 140 -3.44 1.56 6.68
CA CYS A 140 -3.27 2.88 7.29
C CYS A 140 -2.05 3.66 6.73
N GLY A 141 -1.17 2.98 5.98
CA GLY A 141 0.03 3.57 5.40
C GLY A 141 0.90 4.23 6.46
N ASN A 142 1.24 5.50 6.25
CA ASN A 142 2.04 6.30 7.19
C ASN A 142 1.21 7.02 8.28
N GLY A 143 -0.03 6.60 8.50
CA GLY A 143 -0.90 7.14 9.54
C GLY A 143 -1.40 8.58 9.32
N LYS A 144 -1.33 9.09 8.09
CA LYS A 144 -1.63 10.50 7.78
C LYS A 144 -3.05 10.91 8.16
N LEU A 145 -4.03 9.99 8.08
CA LEU A 145 -5.42 10.26 8.47
C LEU A 145 -5.54 10.70 9.95
N TRP A 146 -4.65 10.21 10.82
CA TRP A 146 -4.70 10.41 12.27
C TRP A 146 -3.74 11.50 12.77
N GLU A 147 -2.81 11.99 11.94
CA GLU A 147 -1.68 12.83 12.34
C GLU A 147 -2.11 14.10 13.12
N ASN A 148 -3.20 14.74 12.77
CA ASN A 148 -3.71 15.95 13.42
C ASN A 148 -5.16 15.81 13.92
N ASN A 149 -5.65 14.58 14.00
CA ASN A 149 -7.06 14.27 14.19
C ASN A 149 -7.28 13.47 15.48
N THR A 150 -6.68 13.91 16.60
CA THR A 150 -6.71 13.20 17.89
C THR A 150 -7.95 13.48 18.74
N TYR A 151 -8.79 14.43 18.34
CA TYR A 151 -9.90 14.94 19.16
C TYR A 151 -10.95 13.87 19.54
N ASN A 152 -11.15 12.85 18.69
CA ASN A 152 -12.19 11.86 18.85
C ASN A 152 -11.70 10.51 19.38
N LEU A 153 -10.46 10.42 19.89
CA LEU A 153 -9.86 9.13 20.23
C LEU A 153 -10.17 8.64 21.65
N ARG A 154 -10.60 9.53 22.55
CA ARG A 154 -10.85 9.16 23.96
C ARG A 154 -11.97 8.12 24.05
N ASN A 155 -11.69 7.05 24.80
CA ASN A 155 -12.61 5.92 25.03
C ASN A 155 -12.96 5.11 23.77
N ARG A 156 -12.07 5.09 22.75
CA ARG A 156 -12.22 4.29 21.55
C ARG A 156 -11.04 3.34 21.37
N GLU A 157 -11.33 2.17 20.85
CA GLU A 157 -10.32 1.21 20.39
C GLU A 157 -10.12 1.38 18.90
N ILE A 158 -9.00 1.97 18.51
CA ILE A 158 -8.66 2.19 17.12
C ILE A 158 -7.54 1.24 16.74
N PHE A 159 -7.82 0.41 15.74
CA PHE A 159 -6.88 -0.53 15.15
C PHE A 159 -6.39 0.04 13.82
N LEU A 160 -5.10 0.31 13.75
CA LEU A 160 -4.42 0.71 12.52
C LEU A 160 -3.71 -0.50 11.95
N SER A 161 -4.12 -0.90 10.75
CA SER A 161 -3.55 -2.08 10.12
C SER A 161 -2.96 -1.76 8.75
N ASP A 162 -1.93 -2.50 8.42
CA ASP A 162 -1.32 -2.50 7.10
C ASP A 162 -0.76 -3.90 6.82
N ILE A 163 -0.64 -4.28 5.56
CA ILE A 163 0.02 -5.53 5.18
C ILE A 163 1.55 -5.41 5.38
N SER A 164 2.07 -4.19 5.37
CA SER A 164 3.48 -3.86 5.57
C SER A 164 3.77 -3.56 7.04
N GLU A 165 4.60 -4.40 7.66
CA GLU A 165 5.11 -4.15 9.01
C GLU A 165 5.94 -2.86 9.08
N GLY A 166 6.73 -2.56 8.02
CA GLY A 166 7.52 -1.32 7.93
C GLY A 166 6.65 -0.06 7.91
N MET A 167 5.49 -0.09 7.24
CA MET A 167 4.50 1.00 7.31
C MET A 167 3.99 1.20 8.74
N LEU A 168 3.64 0.12 9.43
CA LEU A 168 3.16 0.19 10.82
C LEU A 168 4.22 0.68 11.79
N GLU A 169 5.49 0.30 11.61
CA GLU A 169 6.60 0.84 12.41
C GLU A 169 6.75 2.34 12.22
N ASP A 170 6.73 2.83 10.97
CA ASP A 170 6.80 4.27 10.67
C ASP A 170 5.59 5.02 11.25
N THR A 171 4.40 4.44 11.13
CA THR A 171 3.17 4.99 11.68
C THR A 171 3.22 5.06 13.21
N ARG A 172 3.70 4.00 13.87
CA ARG A 172 3.86 3.98 15.34
C ARG A 172 4.89 5.01 15.83
N LYS A 173 6.02 5.18 15.12
CA LYS A 173 7.02 6.21 15.43
C LYS A 173 6.39 7.62 15.37
N LYS A 174 5.46 7.83 14.45
CA LYS A 174 4.81 9.12 14.20
C LYS A 174 3.64 9.42 15.14
N LEU A 175 2.76 8.45 15.35
CA LEU A 175 1.51 8.62 16.10
C LEU A 175 1.60 8.20 17.57
N GLY A 176 2.66 7.49 17.97
CA GLY A 176 2.83 6.99 19.34
C GLY A 176 2.09 5.68 19.61
N ASN A 177 1.79 5.40 20.88
CA ASN A 177 1.26 4.11 21.33
C ASN A 177 -0.24 4.13 21.69
N ASP A 178 -0.95 5.19 21.36
CA ASP A 178 -2.37 5.34 21.69
C ASP A 178 -3.30 4.53 20.77
N TYR A 179 -2.73 3.82 19.78
CA TYR A 179 -3.41 3.00 18.79
C TYR A 179 -3.00 1.53 18.91
N ASN A 180 -3.87 0.64 18.46
CA ASN A 180 -3.56 -0.78 18.30
C ASN A 180 -3.03 -1.02 16.88
N TYR A 181 -1.77 -1.42 16.76
CA TYR A 181 -1.13 -1.68 15.46
C TYR A 181 -1.12 -3.18 15.15
N ILE A 182 -1.59 -3.55 13.97
CA ILE A 182 -1.70 -4.96 13.57
C ILE A 182 -1.31 -5.16 12.10
N VAL A 183 -0.41 -6.08 11.83
CA VAL A 183 -0.15 -6.55 10.46
C VAL A 183 -1.34 -7.40 10.02
N LEU A 184 -1.98 -7.02 8.91
CA LEU A 184 -3.25 -7.62 8.49
C LEU A 184 -3.38 -7.60 6.96
N ASP A 185 -3.81 -8.73 6.40
CA ASP A 185 -4.34 -8.81 5.05
C ASP A 185 -5.87 -8.63 5.09
N ALA A 186 -6.38 -7.69 4.29
CA ALA A 186 -7.83 -7.42 4.18
C ALA A 186 -8.64 -8.65 3.72
N GLN A 187 -7.99 -9.61 3.09
CA GLN A 187 -8.60 -10.86 2.62
C GLN A 187 -8.66 -11.94 3.71
N ASN A 188 -8.05 -11.68 4.90
CA ASN A 188 -8.07 -12.59 6.05
C ASN A 188 -7.97 -11.79 7.35
N ILE A 189 -9.09 -11.21 7.78
CA ILE A 189 -9.15 -10.31 8.94
C ILE A 189 -9.26 -11.13 10.24
N PRO A 190 -8.26 -11.13 11.16
CA PRO A 190 -8.19 -12.01 12.32
C PRO A 190 -9.07 -11.51 13.49
N PHE A 191 -10.27 -11.07 13.18
CA PHE A 191 -11.26 -10.63 14.17
C PHE A 191 -12.55 -11.43 14.02
N LYS A 192 -13.31 -11.53 15.13
CA LYS A 192 -14.62 -12.18 15.12
C LYS A 192 -15.64 -11.39 14.30
N ASN A 193 -16.72 -12.06 13.89
CA ASN A 193 -17.84 -11.42 13.22
C ASN A 193 -18.43 -10.30 14.08
N HIS A 194 -18.90 -9.22 13.43
CA HIS A 194 -19.60 -8.10 14.09
C HIS A 194 -18.78 -7.45 15.22
N PHE A 195 -17.50 -7.26 15.00
CA PHE A 195 -16.60 -6.67 16.00
C PHE A 195 -16.51 -5.15 15.89
N PHE A 196 -16.39 -4.61 14.69
CA PHE A 196 -16.14 -3.19 14.46
C PHE A 196 -17.42 -2.38 14.22
N ASP A 197 -17.50 -1.20 14.80
CA ASP A 197 -18.52 -0.20 14.49
C ASP A 197 -18.22 0.50 13.16
N THR A 198 -16.95 0.68 12.87
CA THR A 198 -16.48 1.34 11.65
C THR A 198 -15.25 0.62 11.08
N VAL A 199 -15.25 0.46 9.76
CA VAL A 199 -14.06 0.03 9.01
C VAL A 199 -13.74 1.10 7.97
N ILE A 200 -12.47 1.43 7.82
CA ILE A 200 -11.96 2.40 6.83
C ILE A 200 -10.96 1.67 5.93
N ALA A 201 -11.08 1.87 4.62
CA ALA A 201 -10.10 1.42 3.62
C ALA A 201 -9.77 2.59 2.67
N ASN A 202 -8.77 3.39 3.05
CA ASN A 202 -8.39 4.58 2.30
C ASN A 202 -7.38 4.25 1.19
N HIS A 203 -7.82 4.25 -0.06
CA HIS A 203 -7.03 3.91 -1.24
C HIS A 203 -6.41 2.50 -1.17
N VAL A 204 -7.18 1.50 -0.75
CA VAL A 204 -6.73 0.11 -0.55
C VAL A 204 -7.37 -0.87 -1.50
N LEU A 205 -8.70 -0.78 -1.72
CA LEU A 205 -9.47 -1.86 -2.34
C LEU A 205 -9.00 -2.25 -3.74
N PHE A 206 -8.48 -1.34 -4.51
CA PHE A 206 -7.95 -1.62 -5.85
C PHE A 206 -6.62 -2.37 -5.85
N TYR A 207 -5.99 -2.58 -4.68
CA TYR A 207 -4.79 -3.39 -4.53
C TYR A 207 -5.07 -4.83 -4.09
N LEU A 208 -6.31 -5.15 -3.67
CA LEU A 208 -6.65 -6.50 -3.25
C LEU A 208 -6.61 -7.46 -4.43
N GLN A 209 -6.00 -8.63 -4.24
CA GLN A 209 -5.96 -9.68 -5.26
C GLN A 209 -7.36 -10.23 -5.52
N ASP A 210 -8.06 -10.59 -4.46
CA ASP A 210 -9.46 -10.98 -4.47
C ASP A 210 -10.30 -9.92 -3.75
N LEU A 211 -10.82 -8.97 -4.53
CA LEU A 211 -11.67 -7.91 -4.01
C LEU A 211 -12.93 -8.47 -3.34
N ASN A 212 -13.50 -9.56 -3.88
CA ASN A 212 -14.72 -10.16 -3.32
C ASN A 212 -14.43 -10.76 -1.95
N LEU A 213 -13.31 -11.45 -1.80
CA LEU A 213 -12.89 -12.01 -0.50
C LEU A 213 -12.65 -10.88 0.53
N GLY A 214 -11.95 -9.81 0.13
CA GLY A 214 -11.73 -8.66 1.00
C GLY A 214 -13.04 -7.99 1.43
N LEU A 215 -13.98 -7.76 0.50
CA LEU A 215 -15.28 -7.19 0.83
C LEU A 215 -16.13 -8.10 1.72
N LEU A 216 -16.04 -9.43 1.53
CA LEU A 216 -16.69 -10.41 2.38
C LEU A 216 -16.15 -10.34 3.81
N GLU A 217 -14.84 -10.30 3.99
CA GLU A 217 -14.19 -10.20 5.30
C GLU A 217 -14.52 -8.89 5.99
N ILE A 218 -14.47 -7.76 5.27
CA ILE A 218 -14.87 -6.45 5.79
C ILE A 218 -16.33 -6.48 6.27
N SER A 219 -17.23 -7.01 5.44
CA SER A 219 -18.65 -7.15 5.81
C SER A 219 -18.84 -8.06 7.02
N ARG A 220 -18.07 -9.15 7.12
CA ARG A 220 -18.14 -10.11 8.22
C ARG A 220 -17.76 -9.49 9.56
N VAL A 221 -16.70 -8.71 9.60
CA VAL A 221 -16.20 -8.10 10.85
C VAL A 221 -16.96 -6.84 11.25
N LEU A 222 -17.69 -6.22 10.33
CA LEU A 222 -18.51 -5.04 10.58
C LEU A 222 -19.78 -5.43 11.31
N LYS A 223 -20.21 -4.65 12.31
CA LYS A 223 -21.49 -4.82 13.01
C LYS A 223 -22.66 -4.53 12.07
N ASP A 224 -23.86 -5.01 12.40
CA ASP A 224 -25.07 -4.86 11.57
C ASP A 224 -25.40 -3.40 11.20
N TYR A 225 -25.10 -2.46 12.10
CA TYR A 225 -25.28 -1.02 11.89
C TYR A 225 -23.95 -0.28 11.68
N GLY A 226 -22.87 -1.02 11.47
CA GLY A 226 -21.55 -0.47 11.27
C GLY A 226 -21.43 0.20 9.90
N ILE A 227 -20.51 1.15 9.79
CA ILE A 227 -20.28 1.90 8.56
C ILE A 227 -18.91 1.54 7.98
N PHE A 228 -18.90 1.24 6.68
CA PHE A 228 -17.69 1.06 5.92
C PHE A 228 -17.38 2.31 5.10
N TYR A 229 -16.23 2.92 5.33
CA TYR A 229 -15.71 4.02 4.53
C TYR A 229 -14.60 3.51 3.64
N CYS A 230 -14.77 3.64 2.34
CA CYS A 230 -13.70 3.34 1.39
C CYS A 230 -13.50 4.47 0.40
N THR A 231 -12.28 4.62 -0.08
CA THR A 231 -11.95 5.66 -1.03
C THR A 231 -11.25 5.10 -2.25
N THR A 232 -11.46 5.76 -3.38
CA THR A 232 -10.82 5.47 -4.65
C THR A 232 -10.80 6.73 -5.52
N TYR A 233 -10.22 6.64 -6.68
CA TYR A 233 -10.21 7.70 -7.68
C TYR A 233 -10.87 7.25 -8.99
N GLY A 234 -11.22 8.23 -9.83
CA GLY A 234 -11.84 8.00 -11.12
C GLY A 234 -10.84 7.89 -12.27
N LYS A 235 -11.32 7.53 -13.45
CA LYS A 235 -10.51 7.29 -14.66
C LYS A 235 -9.65 8.47 -15.09
N ASN A 236 -10.04 9.70 -14.73
CA ASN A 236 -9.32 10.91 -15.11
C ASN A 236 -8.31 11.38 -14.05
N HIS A 237 -8.11 10.61 -12.98
CA HIS A 237 -7.15 10.97 -11.94
C HIS A 237 -5.74 11.08 -12.51
N MET A 238 -5.11 12.26 -12.36
CA MET A 238 -3.72 12.54 -12.79
C MET A 238 -3.44 12.23 -14.26
N LYS A 239 -4.45 12.33 -15.15
CA LYS A 239 -4.32 12.03 -16.58
C LYS A 239 -3.29 12.92 -17.28
N GLU A 240 -3.16 14.19 -16.86
CA GLU A 240 -2.22 15.14 -17.41
C GLU A 240 -0.76 14.71 -17.19
N ILE A 241 -0.46 14.11 -16.05
CA ILE A 241 0.88 13.55 -15.77
C ILE A 241 1.15 12.35 -16.70
N THR A 242 0.14 11.50 -16.89
CA THR A 242 0.25 10.38 -17.85
C THR A 242 0.49 10.89 -19.28
N GLU A 243 -0.22 11.92 -19.69
CA GLU A 243 -0.03 12.54 -21.00
C GLU A 243 1.37 13.17 -21.17
N ILE A 244 1.88 13.88 -20.16
CA ILE A 244 3.24 14.44 -20.15
C ILE A 244 4.28 13.34 -20.31
N VAL A 245 4.15 12.27 -19.57
CA VAL A 245 5.10 11.15 -19.58
C VAL A 245 5.04 10.40 -20.92
N HIS A 246 3.85 10.14 -21.47
CA HIS A 246 3.67 9.51 -22.78
C HIS A 246 4.20 10.37 -23.93
N ASN A 247 4.06 11.70 -23.85
CA ASN A 247 4.65 12.61 -24.83
C ASN A 247 6.18 12.61 -24.79
N PHE A 248 6.77 12.34 -23.63
CA PHE A 248 8.21 12.19 -23.49
C PHE A 248 8.71 10.86 -24.04
N ASP A 249 8.06 9.74 -23.64
CA ASP A 249 8.35 8.39 -24.14
C ASP A 249 7.08 7.52 -23.97
N SER A 250 6.45 7.15 -25.08
CA SER A 250 5.19 6.41 -25.10
C SER A 250 5.24 5.00 -24.51
N ARG A 251 6.46 4.48 -24.24
CA ARG A 251 6.66 3.18 -23.60
C ARG A 251 6.51 3.23 -22.08
N ILE A 252 6.58 4.44 -21.50
CA ILE A 252 6.49 4.60 -20.05
C ILE A 252 5.04 4.46 -19.61
N GLN A 253 4.82 3.58 -18.65
CA GLN A 253 3.56 3.40 -17.95
C GLN A 253 3.76 3.73 -16.48
N LEU A 254 2.94 4.60 -15.92
CA LEU A 254 3.01 5.00 -14.51
C LEU A 254 2.34 3.99 -13.57
N SER A 255 1.52 3.09 -14.10
CA SER A 255 0.95 1.96 -13.38
C SER A 255 0.93 0.75 -14.30
N ASN A 256 1.39 -0.39 -13.79
CA ASN A 256 1.32 -1.67 -14.49
C ASN A 256 -0.11 -2.24 -14.46
N ASN A 257 -0.97 -1.74 -13.57
CA ASN A 257 -2.33 -2.21 -13.34
C ASN A 257 -3.32 -1.11 -13.62
N ASN A 258 -4.45 -1.48 -14.20
CA ASN A 258 -5.59 -0.58 -14.32
C ASN A 258 -6.38 -0.55 -13.00
N LEU A 259 -5.78 0.07 -11.97
CA LEU A 259 -6.32 0.10 -10.60
C LEU A 259 -7.76 0.58 -10.54
N VAL A 260 -8.10 1.57 -11.38
CA VAL A 260 -9.44 2.16 -11.44
C VAL A 260 -10.48 1.18 -12.03
N GLU A 261 -10.06 0.29 -12.92
CA GLU A 261 -10.96 -0.76 -13.44
C GLU A 261 -11.19 -1.84 -12.40
N HIS A 262 -10.18 -2.12 -11.56
CA HIS A 262 -10.33 -3.06 -10.46
C HIS A 262 -11.30 -2.52 -9.39
N PHE A 263 -11.10 -1.29 -8.91
CA PHE A 263 -12.02 -0.59 -8.02
C PHE A 263 -11.89 0.93 -8.18
N GLY A 264 -12.82 1.56 -8.90
CA GLY A 264 -12.85 2.98 -9.22
C GLY A 264 -14.17 3.65 -8.88
N LEU A 265 -14.25 4.97 -9.09
CA LEU A 265 -15.50 5.71 -8.90
C LEU A 265 -16.62 5.22 -9.82
N GLU A 266 -16.27 4.73 -11.00
CA GLU A 266 -17.22 4.33 -12.03
C GLU A 266 -17.88 2.97 -11.75
N ASN A 267 -17.16 2.05 -11.10
CA ASN A 267 -17.63 0.67 -10.85
C ASN A 267 -17.83 0.35 -9.36
N GLY A 268 -17.27 1.17 -8.44
CA GLY A 268 -17.23 0.88 -7.01
C GLY A 268 -18.61 0.61 -6.40
N LYS A 269 -19.65 1.39 -6.78
CA LYS A 269 -21.01 1.16 -6.28
C LYS A 269 -21.54 -0.23 -6.67
N THR A 270 -21.30 -0.67 -7.89
CA THR A 270 -21.71 -1.99 -8.38
C THR A 270 -20.99 -3.10 -7.63
N LEU A 271 -19.67 -2.95 -7.41
CA LEU A 271 -18.84 -3.94 -6.70
C LEU A 271 -19.18 -4.04 -5.22
N LEU A 272 -19.59 -2.94 -4.58
CA LEU A 272 -19.98 -2.91 -3.17
C LEU A 272 -21.40 -3.44 -2.92
N SER A 273 -22.31 -3.33 -3.90
CA SER A 273 -23.74 -3.62 -3.72
C SER A 273 -24.08 -5.04 -3.24
N PRO A 274 -23.31 -6.11 -3.52
CA PRO A 274 -23.57 -7.44 -2.96
C PRO A 274 -23.36 -7.53 -1.45
N TYR A 275 -22.54 -6.64 -0.88
CA TYR A 275 -22.09 -6.70 0.53
C TYR A 275 -22.74 -5.63 1.40
N PHE A 276 -23.11 -4.47 0.83
CA PHE A 276 -23.60 -3.32 1.58
C PHE A 276 -24.93 -2.81 1.02
N LYS A 277 -25.93 -2.68 1.89
CA LYS A 277 -27.32 -2.34 1.49
C LYS A 277 -27.48 -0.86 1.10
N GLN A 278 -26.76 0.02 1.77
CA GLN A 278 -26.81 1.47 1.53
C GLN A 278 -25.41 1.95 1.14
N ILE A 279 -25.33 2.59 -0.01
CA ILE A 279 -24.06 3.10 -0.57
C ILE A 279 -24.25 4.55 -0.95
N GLU A 280 -23.55 5.43 -0.25
CA GLU A 280 -23.47 6.86 -0.55
C GLU A 280 -22.11 7.16 -1.21
N LEU A 281 -22.11 7.94 -2.27
CA LEU A 281 -20.92 8.43 -2.95
C LEU A 281 -20.74 9.91 -2.67
N LYS A 282 -19.60 10.26 -2.09
CA LYS A 282 -19.13 11.65 -1.94
C LYS A 282 -17.90 11.88 -2.80
N ARG A 283 -17.79 13.06 -3.38
CA ARG A 283 -16.66 13.43 -4.24
C ARG A 283 -15.82 14.50 -3.55
N TYR A 284 -14.54 14.36 -3.68
CA TYR A 284 -13.55 15.38 -3.36
C TYR A 284 -12.93 15.82 -4.69
N ASP A 285 -13.39 16.95 -5.21
CA ASP A 285 -12.87 17.50 -6.44
C ASP A 285 -11.68 18.41 -6.12
N ASP A 286 -10.54 18.15 -6.79
CA ASP A 286 -9.30 18.88 -6.56
C ASP A 286 -8.53 19.05 -7.86
N TYR A 287 -7.67 20.08 -7.89
CA TYR A 287 -6.71 20.36 -8.95
C TYR A 287 -5.36 20.68 -8.33
N LEU A 288 -4.30 20.26 -9.02
CA LEU A 288 -2.94 20.58 -8.61
C LEU A 288 -2.37 21.64 -9.55
N ILE A 289 -1.77 22.70 -9.00
CA ILE A 289 -0.96 23.67 -9.75
C ILE A 289 0.49 23.41 -9.36
N VAL A 290 1.19 22.64 -10.20
CA VAL A 290 2.55 22.20 -9.93
C VAL A 290 3.53 23.09 -10.68
N ASP A 291 4.24 23.93 -9.96
CA ASP A 291 5.28 24.84 -10.46
C ASP A 291 6.72 24.37 -10.14
N ASP A 292 6.86 23.23 -9.46
CA ASP A 292 8.13 22.58 -9.13
C ASP A 292 8.32 21.29 -9.95
N ALA A 293 9.18 21.36 -10.97
CA ALA A 293 9.52 20.22 -11.83
C ALA A 293 10.14 19.04 -11.02
N LYS A 294 10.90 19.35 -9.94
CA LYS A 294 11.52 18.31 -9.11
C LYS A 294 10.47 17.56 -8.30
N ALA A 295 9.48 18.25 -7.74
CA ALA A 295 8.36 17.64 -7.04
C ALA A 295 7.56 16.73 -7.98
N LEU A 296 7.27 17.19 -9.21
CA LEU A 296 6.59 16.38 -10.22
C LEU A 296 7.39 15.14 -10.61
N MET A 297 8.70 15.29 -10.82
CA MET A 297 9.59 14.17 -11.15
C MET A 297 9.64 13.15 -10.01
N ASN A 298 9.75 13.59 -8.76
CA ASN A 298 9.73 12.71 -7.60
C ASN A 298 8.41 11.92 -7.52
N TYR A 299 7.28 12.58 -7.80
CA TYR A 299 5.98 11.90 -7.89
C TYR A 299 5.99 10.81 -8.97
N ILE A 300 6.41 11.14 -10.19
CA ILE A 300 6.52 10.19 -11.31
C ILE A 300 7.40 9.00 -10.90
N MET A 301 8.57 9.24 -10.31
CA MET A 301 9.49 8.18 -9.87
C MET A 301 8.92 7.33 -8.72
N SER A 302 7.97 7.85 -7.94
CA SER A 302 7.27 7.11 -6.89
C SER A 302 6.10 6.25 -7.38
N CYS A 303 5.72 6.32 -8.65
CA CYS A 303 4.65 5.55 -9.27
C CYS A 303 5.00 4.05 -9.40
N HIS A 304 3.98 3.22 -9.71
CA HIS A 304 4.04 1.76 -9.70
C HIS A 304 4.40 1.11 -11.04
N GLY A 305 4.75 1.92 -12.05
CA GLY A 305 4.98 1.46 -13.40
C GLY A 305 6.46 1.19 -13.72
N ASN A 306 6.78 1.23 -15.01
CA ASN A 306 8.13 0.99 -15.55
C ASN A 306 8.98 2.26 -15.71
N GLN A 307 8.51 3.41 -15.20
CA GLN A 307 9.18 4.71 -15.37
C GLN A 307 10.64 4.71 -14.91
N LYS A 308 10.98 3.93 -13.89
CA LYS A 308 12.36 3.84 -13.37
C LYS A 308 13.33 3.26 -14.40
N GLU A 309 12.88 2.33 -15.22
CA GLU A 309 13.69 1.70 -16.28
C GLU A 309 14.06 2.71 -17.36
N TYR A 310 13.11 3.57 -17.76
CA TYR A 310 13.29 4.52 -18.86
C TYR A 310 13.87 5.86 -18.44
N LEU A 311 13.59 6.32 -17.22
CA LEU A 311 14.02 7.61 -16.70
C LEU A 311 15.28 7.53 -15.85
N GLY A 312 15.50 6.44 -15.12
CA GLY A 312 16.59 6.32 -14.15
C GLY A 312 18.01 6.50 -14.72
N TYR A 313 18.24 6.18 -16.00
CA TYR A 313 19.50 6.39 -16.68
C TYR A 313 19.68 7.79 -17.28
N ARG A 314 18.62 8.58 -17.41
CA ARG A 314 18.63 9.91 -18.04
C ARG A 314 18.67 11.06 -17.05
N LEU A 315 18.50 10.76 -15.77
CA LEU A 315 18.50 11.72 -14.66
C LEU A 315 19.87 11.83 -13.96
N LYS A 316 20.89 11.12 -14.48
CA LYS A 316 22.29 11.27 -14.12
C LYS A 316 22.98 12.22 -15.09
#